data_fb886cf09ee58b2c6afb7b93e538efca
#
_entry.id   fb886cf09ee58b2c6afb7b93e538efca
#
_cell.length_a   1.000
_cell.length_b   1.000
_cell.length_c   1.000
_cell.angle_alpha   90.00
_cell.angle_beta   90.00
_cell.angle_gamma   90.00
#
_symmetry.space_group_name_H-M   'P 1'
#
loop_
_entity.id
_entity.type
_entity.pdbx_description
1 polymer ?
#
loop_
_entity_poly.entity_id
_entity_poly.type
_entity_poly.pdbx_seq_one_letter_code
_entity_poly.pdbx_strand_id
1 'polypeptide(L)'
;MSKYRVIKDTREKDGWTFTEYDKCEGMDMDALHTGDYTLKGFEDVVCIERKASVSEIAMNLGRKKSAFLREMDRMKDYEFSFLICEFDMNDIIRYPE
;
A
#
# COMPACT_ATOMS: atom_id res chain seq x y z
N MET A 1 -2.47 -24.21 6.62
CA MET A 1 -2.28 -23.03 5.82
C MET A 1 -0.80 -22.76 5.55
N SER A 2 -0.47 -22.46 4.32
CA SER A 2 0.92 -22.22 3.92
C SER A 2 1.46 -20.93 4.52
N LYS A 3 2.77 -20.88 4.65
CA LYS A 3 3.46 -19.66 5.06
C LYS A 3 3.60 -18.71 3.87
N TYR A 4 3.85 -17.45 4.15
CA TYR A 4 3.99 -16.42 3.12
C TYR A 4 5.19 -15.53 3.39
N ARG A 5 5.69 -14.88 2.35
CA ARG A 5 6.69 -13.81 2.46
C ARG A 5 6.09 -12.53 1.91
N VAL A 6 6.34 -11.43 2.61
CA VAL A 6 5.88 -10.11 2.19
C VAL A 6 7.01 -9.41 1.43
N ILE A 7 6.66 -8.75 0.34
CA ILE A 7 7.58 -7.88 -0.38
C ILE A 7 7.15 -6.45 -0.14
N LYS A 8 8.05 -5.63 0.34
CA LYS A 8 7.83 -4.21 0.59
C LYS A 8 8.59 -3.41 -0.45
N ASP A 9 7.93 -2.41 -1.03
CA ASP A 9 8.56 -1.55 -2.02
C ASP A 9 9.73 -0.79 -1.39
N THR A 10 10.81 -0.67 -2.14
CA THR A 10 12.03 -0.03 -1.67
C THR A 10 11.85 1.46 -1.35
N ARG A 11 10.81 2.09 -1.91
CA ARG A 11 10.50 3.51 -1.69
C ARG A 11 9.65 3.75 -0.45
N GLU A 12 9.09 2.70 0.12
CA GLU A 12 8.30 2.79 1.36
C GLU A 12 9.26 2.82 2.55
N LYS A 13 9.53 3.99 3.10
CA LYS A 13 10.54 4.17 4.15
C LYS A 13 10.08 3.68 5.51
N ASP A 14 8.88 4.06 5.88
CA ASP A 14 8.25 3.59 7.10
C ASP A 14 7.24 2.51 6.72
N GLY A 15 6.31 2.21 7.57
CA GLY A 15 5.26 1.28 7.23
C GLY A 15 5.26 0.07 8.11
N TRP A 16 4.68 -1.00 7.57
CA TRP A 16 4.39 -2.17 8.38
C TRP A 16 5.50 -3.19 8.38
N THR A 17 5.56 -3.97 9.45
CA THR A 17 6.29 -5.22 9.49
C THR A 17 5.30 -6.34 9.79
N PHE A 18 5.63 -7.53 9.34
CA PHE A 18 4.76 -8.69 9.50
C PHE A 18 5.48 -9.85 10.16
N THR A 19 6.73 -9.64 10.57
CA THR A 19 7.59 -10.71 11.07
C THR A 19 7.14 -11.26 12.42
N GLU A 20 6.27 -10.56 13.14
CA GLU A 20 5.68 -11.02 14.38
C GLU A 20 4.56 -12.04 14.18
N TYR A 21 4.10 -12.25 12.95
CA TYR A 21 3.03 -13.21 12.66
C TYR A 21 3.60 -14.57 12.31
N ASP A 22 3.02 -15.62 12.88
CA ASP A 22 3.53 -16.99 12.74
C ASP A 22 3.66 -17.46 11.30
N LYS A 23 2.74 -17.05 10.44
CA LYS A 23 2.72 -17.51 9.06
C LYS A 23 3.65 -16.70 8.15
N CYS A 24 4.18 -15.59 8.64
CA CYS A 24 5.10 -14.77 7.86
C CYS A 24 6.51 -15.33 7.96
N GLU A 25 7.06 -15.78 6.86
CA GLU A 25 8.42 -16.32 6.81
C GLU A 25 9.47 -15.22 6.80
N GLY A 26 9.08 -14.00 6.49
CA GLY A 26 9.98 -12.86 6.44
C GLY A 26 9.52 -11.81 5.47
N MET A 27 10.32 -10.76 5.36
CA MET A 27 10.06 -9.64 4.45
C MET A 27 11.25 -9.43 3.55
N ASP A 28 10.96 -9.20 2.28
CA ASP A 28 11.96 -8.82 1.29
C ASP A 28 11.70 -7.39 0.85
N MET A 29 12.73 -6.73 0.35
CA MET A 29 12.63 -5.40 -0.21
C MET A 29 12.88 -5.49 -1.71
N ASP A 30 11.98 -4.93 -2.51
CA ASP A 30 12.14 -4.92 -3.96
C ASP A 30 11.39 -3.71 -4.53
N ALA A 31 11.74 -3.31 -5.74
CA ALA A 31 11.03 -2.23 -6.42
C ALA A 31 9.76 -2.81 -7.03
N LEU A 32 8.60 -2.39 -6.52
CA LEU A 32 7.32 -2.85 -7.02
C LEU A 32 6.81 -1.94 -8.13
N HIS A 33 6.22 -2.55 -9.15
CA HIS A 33 5.62 -1.80 -10.25
C HIS A 33 4.48 -0.92 -9.75
N THR A 34 3.66 -1.44 -8.85
CA THR A 34 2.51 -0.73 -8.29
C THR A 34 2.33 -1.14 -6.84
N GLY A 35 2.01 -0.17 -5.98
CA GLY A 35 1.72 -0.42 -4.58
C GLY A 35 2.95 -0.46 -3.70
N ASP A 36 2.71 -0.61 -2.41
CA ASP A 36 3.74 -0.61 -1.38
C ASP A 36 4.09 -2.01 -0.89
N TYR A 37 3.16 -2.93 -0.99
CA TYR A 37 3.33 -4.30 -0.49
C TYR A 37 2.69 -5.31 -1.42
N THR A 38 3.30 -6.48 -1.49
CA THR A 38 2.71 -7.64 -2.15
C THR A 38 3.20 -8.91 -1.46
N LEU A 39 2.84 -10.05 -2.01
CA LEU A 39 3.29 -11.35 -1.50
C LEU A 39 4.18 -12.02 -2.54
N LYS A 40 5.28 -12.61 -2.07
CA LYS A 40 6.19 -13.32 -2.96
C LYS A 40 5.45 -14.46 -3.66
N GLY A 41 5.58 -14.54 -4.96
CA GLY A 41 4.87 -15.50 -5.80
C GLY A 41 3.54 -14.99 -6.31
N PHE A 42 3.05 -13.85 -5.80
CA PHE A 42 1.76 -13.27 -6.17
C PHE A 42 1.90 -11.82 -6.60
N GLU A 43 3.07 -11.43 -7.10
CA GLU A 43 3.38 -10.04 -7.43
C GLU A 43 2.46 -9.46 -8.50
N ASP A 44 1.91 -10.30 -9.37
CA ASP A 44 0.96 -9.87 -10.40
C ASP A 44 -0.50 -10.03 -9.98
N VAL A 45 -0.75 -10.55 -8.79
CA VAL A 45 -2.10 -10.88 -8.31
C VAL A 45 -2.53 -9.95 -7.18
N VAL A 46 -1.62 -9.60 -6.27
CA VAL A 46 -1.91 -8.83 -5.07
C VAL A 46 -1.17 -7.50 -5.09
N CYS A 47 -1.90 -6.42 -4.82
CA CYS A 47 -1.33 -5.08 -4.73
C CYS A 47 -1.93 -4.37 -3.53
N ILE A 48 -1.09 -3.87 -2.65
CA ILE A 48 -1.53 -3.14 -1.46
C ILE A 48 -0.84 -1.79 -1.42
N GLU A 49 -1.65 -0.72 -1.40
CA GLU A 49 -1.18 0.66 -1.27
C GLU A 49 -1.57 1.18 0.10
N ARG A 50 -0.61 1.75 0.82
CA ARG A 50 -0.82 2.28 2.16
C ARG A 50 -0.82 3.81 2.12
N LYS A 51 -1.81 4.42 2.77
CA LYS A 51 -1.88 5.87 2.97
C LYS A 51 -1.86 6.15 4.46
N ALA A 52 -0.79 6.77 4.92
CA ALA A 52 -0.54 6.94 6.35
C ALA A 52 -1.34 8.08 6.96
N SER A 53 -1.73 9.09 6.19
CA SER A 53 -2.39 10.28 6.72
C SER A 53 -3.38 10.87 5.74
N VAL A 54 -4.31 11.68 6.27
CA VAL A 54 -5.27 12.42 5.44
C VAL A 54 -4.54 13.41 4.52
N SER A 55 -3.47 14.04 5.00
CA SER A 55 -2.72 14.98 4.18
C SER A 55 -2.11 14.30 2.95
N GLU A 56 -1.70 13.05 3.08
CA GLU A 56 -1.17 12.28 1.96
C GLU A 56 -2.22 12.04 0.89
N ILE A 57 -3.43 11.60 1.31
CA ILE A 57 -4.51 11.37 0.35
C ILE A 57 -5.02 12.69 -0.22
N ALA A 58 -5.04 13.77 0.56
CA ALA A 58 -5.43 15.08 0.08
C ALA A 58 -4.49 15.57 -1.01
N MET A 59 -3.19 15.36 -0.85
CA MET A 59 -2.21 15.70 -1.88
C MET A 59 -2.44 14.85 -3.14
N ASN A 60 -2.73 13.58 -2.98
CA ASN A 60 -3.03 12.68 -4.11
C ASN A 60 -4.26 13.12 -4.89
N LEU A 61 -5.29 13.64 -4.21
CA LEU A 61 -6.51 14.11 -4.88
C LEU A 61 -6.38 15.53 -5.41
N GLY A 62 -5.38 16.27 -4.96
CA GLY A 62 -5.12 17.63 -5.41
C GLY A 62 -3.96 17.69 -6.39
N ARG A 63 -2.84 18.19 -5.91
CA ARG A 63 -1.66 18.51 -6.73
C ARG A 63 -1.11 17.34 -7.52
N LYS A 64 -1.20 16.12 -6.98
CA LYS A 64 -0.68 14.90 -7.61
C LYS A 64 -1.78 14.02 -8.19
N LYS A 65 -2.91 14.60 -8.54
CA LYS A 65 -4.09 13.86 -8.99
C LYS A 65 -3.81 12.96 -10.18
N SER A 66 -3.10 13.46 -11.18
CA SER A 66 -2.82 12.68 -12.39
C SER A 66 -2.02 11.41 -12.08
N ALA A 67 -1.00 11.53 -11.24
CA ALA A 67 -0.18 10.39 -10.84
C ALA A 67 -0.99 9.39 -10.04
N PHE A 68 -1.83 9.89 -9.13
CA PHE A 68 -2.67 9.03 -8.30
C PHE A 68 -3.68 8.24 -9.15
N LEU A 69 -4.32 8.91 -10.11
CA LEU A 69 -5.28 8.24 -10.98
C LEU A 69 -4.62 7.18 -11.85
N ARG A 70 -3.39 7.43 -12.30
CA ARG A 70 -2.64 6.42 -13.05
C ARG A 70 -2.31 5.21 -12.18
N GLU A 71 -1.99 5.42 -10.91
CA GLU A 71 -1.75 4.32 -9.98
C GLU A 71 -3.02 3.51 -9.76
N MET A 72 -4.15 4.18 -9.52
CA MET A 72 -5.42 3.49 -9.34
C MET A 72 -5.79 2.69 -10.59
N ASP A 73 -5.49 3.22 -11.77
CA ASP A 73 -5.74 2.53 -13.02
C ASP A 73 -4.90 1.25 -13.14
N ARG A 74 -3.63 1.31 -12.73
CA ARG A 74 -2.78 0.11 -12.72
C ARG A 74 -3.27 -0.92 -11.71
N MET A 75 -3.79 -0.47 -10.56
CA MET A 75 -4.29 -1.37 -9.53
C MET A 75 -5.48 -2.20 -9.97
N LYS A 76 -6.26 -1.72 -10.93
CA LYS A 76 -7.41 -2.46 -11.47
C LYS A 76 -7.02 -3.76 -12.15
N ASP A 77 -5.79 -3.88 -12.60
CA ASP A 77 -5.31 -5.07 -13.29
C ASP A 77 -4.98 -6.22 -12.33
N TYR A 78 -4.97 -5.95 -11.03
CA TYR A 78 -4.68 -6.95 -10.01
C TYR A 78 -5.97 -7.61 -9.55
N GLU A 79 -5.91 -8.92 -9.33
CA GLU A 79 -7.07 -9.66 -8.83
C GLU A 79 -7.48 -9.17 -7.44
N PHE A 80 -6.48 -8.90 -6.59
CA PHE A 80 -6.70 -8.37 -5.26
C PHE A 80 -5.91 -7.08 -5.09
N SER A 81 -6.59 -5.95 -5.03
CA SER A 81 -5.96 -4.67 -4.80
C SER A 81 -6.64 -3.95 -3.65
N PHE A 82 -5.82 -3.37 -2.75
CA PHE A 82 -6.30 -2.72 -1.54
C PHE A 82 -5.64 -1.36 -1.38
N LEU A 83 -6.46 -0.37 -1.10
CA LEU A 83 -6.00 0.94 -0.65
C LEU A 83 -6.33 1.03 0.84
N ILE A 84 -5.31 0.97 1.68
CA ILE A 84 -5.51 0.95 3.13
C ILE A 84 -5.09 2.29 3.71
N CYS A 85 -6.05 2.96 4.36
CA CYS A 85 -5.85 4.27 4.96
C CYS A 85 -5.74 4.13 6.48
N GLU A 86 -4.66 4.66 7.03
CA GLU A 86 -4.39 4.60 8.48
C GLU A 86 -4.94 5.83 9.19
N PHE A 87 -6.17 6.21 8.86
CA PHE A 87 -6.87 7.33 9.50
C PHE A 87 -8.36 7.05 9.48
N ASP A 88 -9.11 7.73 10.34
CA ASP A 88 -10.55 7.52 10.46
C ASP A 88 -11.33 8.75 9.98
N MET A 89 -12.65 8.69 10.11
CA MET A 89 -13.54 9.78 9.70
C MET A 89 -13.28 11.08 10.46
N ASN A 90 -12.89 10.98 11.74
CA ASN A 90 -12.57 12.17 12.52
C ASN A 90 -11.36 12.90 11.95
N ASP A 91 -10.37 12.16 11.49
CA ASP A 91 -9.19 12.76 10.87
C ASP A 91 -9.57 13.50 9.59
N ILE A 92 -10.48 12.94 8.80
CA ILE A 92 -10.96 13.57 7.56
C ILE A 92 -11.72 14.86 7.87
N ILE A 93 -12.61 14.81 8.87
CA ILE A 93 -13.45 15.96 9.25
C ILE A 93 -12.60 17.12 9.75
N ARG A 94 -11.50 16.83 10.42
CA ARG A 94 -10.62 17.85 10.99
C ARG A 94 -9.62 18.43 10.01
N TYR A 95 -9.47 17.84 8.84
CA TYR A 95 -8.46 18.28 7.87
C TYR A 95 -8.97 19.44 7.02
N PRO A 96 -8.13 20.47 6.78
CA PRO A 96 -6.86 20.73 7.46
C PRO A 96 -7.09 21.29 8.86
N GLU A 97 -6.23 20.96 9.78
CA GLU A 97 -6.33 21.46 11.15
C GLU A 97 -6.03 22.93 11.25
#